data_e4f2c9fd28102b8c0478aaab9766e422
#
_entry.id   e4f2c9fd28102b8c0478aaab9766e422
#
_cell.length_a   1.000
_cell.length_b   1.000
_cell.length_c   1.000
_cell.angle_alpha   90.00
_cell.angle_beta   90.00
_cell.angle_gamma   90.00
#
_symmetry.space_group_name_H-M   'P 1'
#
loop_
_entity.id
_entity.type
_entity.pdbx_description
1 polymer ?
#
loop_
_entity_poly.entity_id
_entity_poly.type
_entity_poly.pdbx_seq_one_letter_code
_entity_poly.pdbx_strand_id
1 'polypeptide(L)'
;MDSAKVWRFISMYLSTTLAIFRYALHCFSTLNSLPSLLFKSMDTALSLYFRFCGLSPCTIDLDDQTTMHFWTSNHRRFDRPALVMVHGYGGASTWQFVHQVGPLSRKFNLYIPDLLFFGESYSCKSDRSDYFQASCVVRGLRGLGVERFAAYGISYGGFVAYRLAEMYPDAVEKLVIVNSGIGWSEEQRGEQLQKIGRHPAEIFVPKDPNDLRLLVNLSMHKPNWNGWAPDFLLREFINVMYNHCRREKIELIEHLLQKQPDSNIPVITQETLLIWGDQDKVFPVEIAQDIHRQLEPKSRLEIIKDTGHGANMESPDAVNSLIISFVSGSPNS
;
A
#
# COMPACT_ATOMS: atom_id res chain seq x y z
N MET A 1 19.28 9.11 -19.34
CA MET A 1 19.46 7.65 -19.41
C MET A 1 18.05 7.04 -19.39
N ASP A 2 17.76 6.15 -20.31
CA ASP A 2 16.41 5.61 -20.51
C ASP A 2 16.00 4.78 -19.28
N SER A 3 14.89 5.16 -18.63
CA SER A 3 14.40 4.52 -17.41
C SER A 3 14.07 3.04 -17.62
N ALA A 4 13.71 2.64 -18.84
CA ALA A 4 13.49 1.24 -19.20
C ALA A 4 14.80 0.44 -19.16
N LYS A 5 15.94 1.06 -19.49
CA LYS A 5 17.27 0.43 -19.37
C LYS A 5 17.69 0.29 -17.90
N VAL A 6 17.40 1.29 -17.07
CA VAL A 6 17.69 1.23 -15.62
C VAL A 6 16.81 0.19 -14.94
N TRP A 7 15.51 0.13 -15.30
CA TRP A 7 14.60 -0.88 -14.80
C TRP A 7 15.00 -2.30 -15.23
N ARG A 8 15.40 -2.51 -16.49
CA ARG A 8 15.95 -3.78 -16.97
C ARG A 8 17.22 -4.15 -16.21
N PHE A 9 18.08 -3.19 -15.91
CA PHE A 9 19.30 -3.43 -15.13
C PHE A 9 18.99 -3.82 -13.68
N ILE A 10 18.06 -3.12 -13.02
CA ILE A 10 17.61 -3.45 -11.65
C ILE A 10 16.88 -4.80 -11.63
N SER A 11 16.00 -5.07 -12.57
CA SER A 11 15.29 -6.34 -12.70
C SER A 11 16.26 -7.50 -13.00
N MET A 12 17.25 -7.27 -13.86
CA MET A 12 18.30 -8.22 -14.14
C MET A 12 19.21 -8.45 -12.93
N TYR A 13 19.56 -7.39 -12.20
CA TYR A 13 20.32 -7.48 -10.96
C TYR A 13 19.55 -8.26 -9.88
N LEU A 14 18.28 -7.96 -9.69
CA LEU A 14 17.41 -8.68 -8.74
C LEU A 14 17.22 -10.15 -9.17
N SER A 15 17.01 -10.43 -10.45
CA SER A 15 16.87 -11.81 -10.96
C SER A 15 18.17 -12.58 -10.89
N THR A 16 19.32 -11.95 -11.16
CA THR A 16 20.65 -12.56 -11.07
C THR A 16 21.02 -12.80 -9.60
N THR A 17 20.73 -11.85 -8.72
CA THR A 17 20.94 -12.00 -7.27
C THR A 17 20.06 -13.12 -6.71
N LEU A 18 18.81 -13.25 -7.16
CA LEU A 18 17.94 -14.37 -6.82
C LEU A 18 18.46 -15.72 -7.37
N ALA A 19 19.02 -15.75 -8.58
CA ALA A 19 19.57 -16.96 -9.18
C ALA A 19 20.86 -17.42 -8.49
N ILE A 20 21.77 -16.49 -8.19
CA ILE A 20 23.00 -16.76 -7.41
C ILE A 20 22.62 -17.23 -6.00
N PHE A 21 21.58 -16.63 -5.42
CA PHE A 21 21.08 -17.00 -4.11
C PHE A 21 20.43 -18.40 -4.10
N ARG A 22 19.69 -18.78 -5.16
CA ARG A 22 19.20 -20.17 -5.32
C ARG A 22 20.33 -21.20 -5.30
N TYR A 23 21.45 -20.89 -5.94
CA TYR A 23 22.62 -21.72 -5.97
C TYR A 23 23.37 -21.78 -4.62
N ALA A 24 23.50 -20.60 -3.97
CA ALA A 24 24.09 -20.49 -2.64
C ALA A 24 23.25 -21.16 -1.55
N LEU A 25 21.93 -21.11 -1.65
CA LEU A 25 20.99 -21.76 -0.71
C LEU A 25 21.14 -23.28 -0.69
N HIS A 26 21.46 -23.90 -1.82
CA HIS A 26 21.74 -25.33 -1.88
C HIS A 26 23.04 -25.69 -1.16
N CYS A 27 23.97 -24.76 -1.03
CA CYS A 27 25.27 -24.95 -0.37
C CYS A 27 25.34 -24.49 1.08
N PHE A 28 24.43 -23.60 1.57
CA PHE A 28 24.60 -22.87 2.83
C PHE A 28 23.40 -22.93 3.78
N SER A 29 22.84 -24.12 3.98
CA SER A 29 21.74 -24.31 4.98
C SER A 29 22.13 -24.04 6.45
N THR A 30 23.36 -23.61 6.72
CA THR A 30 23.92 -23.43 8.09
C THR A 30 24.21 -21.99 8.50
N LEU A 31 23.97 -20.97 7.67
CA LEU A 31 24.26 -19.57 8.02
C LEU A 31 22.97 -18.81 8.35
N ASN A 32 22.58 -18.79 9.61
CA ASN A 32 21.38 -18.08 10.14
C ASN A 32 21.31 -16.57 9.82
N SER A 33 22.43 -15.94 9.41
CA SER A 33 22.51 -14.49 9.14
C SER A 33 22.26 -14.09 7.67
N LEU A 34 22.36 -15.04 6.72
CA LEU A 34 22.23 -14.75 5.29
C LEU A 34 20.85 -14.22 4.87
N PRO A 35 19.71 -14.80 5.32
CA PRO A 35 18.39 -14.29 4.96
C PRO A 35 18.17 -12.86 5.44
N SER A 36 18.61 -12.53 6.67
CA SER A 36 18.52 -11.17 7.21
C SER A 36 19.33 -10.17 6.37
N LEU A 37 20.54 -10.55 5.97
CA LEU A 37 21.38 -9.72 5.11
C LEU A 37 20.73 -9.49 3.73
N LEU A 38 20.07 -10.53 3.19
CA LEU A 38 19.35 -10.41 1.92
C LEU A 38 18.23 -9.38 2.02
N PHE A 39 17.32 -9.49 2.99
CA PHE A 39 16.21 -8.57 3.12
C PHE A 39 16.66 -7.13 3.43
N LYS A 40 17.72 -6.96 4.23
CA LYS A 40 18.36 -5.66 4.44
C LYS A 40 18.95 -5.08 3.16
N SER A 41 19.58 -5.91 2.33
CA SER A 41 20.10 -5.45 1.03
C SER A 41 18.99 -5.11 0.04
N MET A 42 17.88 -5.84 0.05
CA MET A 42 16.69 -5.52 -0.75
C MET A 42 16.07 -4.21 -0.29
N ASP A 43 15.90 -4.00 1.00
CA ASP A 43 15.37 -2.74 1.55
C ASP A 43 16.27 -1.56 1.21
N THR A 44 17.59 -1.73 1.32
CA THR A 44 18.58 -0.73 0.86
C THR A 44 18.44 -0.44 -0.63
N ALA A 45 18.29 -1.47 -1.47
CA ALA A 45 18.12 -1.31 -2.91
C ALA A 45 16.83 -0.56 -3.26
N LEU A 46 15.72 -0.87 -2.57
CA LEU A 46 14.45 -0.14 -2.72
C LEU A 46 14.59 1.33 -2.31
N SER A 47 15.25 1.60 -1.18
CA SER A 47 15.53 2.97 -0.73
C SER A 47 16.40 3.75 -1.72
N LEU A 48 17.42 3.12 -2.29
CA LEU A 48 18.24 3.70 -3.36
C LEU A 48 17.42 3.95 -4.63
N TYR A 49 16.51 3.05 -4.99
CA TYR A 49 15.63 3.24 -6.13
C TYR A 49 14.69 4.43 -5.93
N PHE A 50 14.10 4.60 -4.74
CA PHE A 50 13.27 5.77 -4.41
C PHE A 50 14.08 7.07 -4.54
N ARG A 51 15.33 7.07 -4.02
CA ARG A 51 16.24 8.22 -4.18
C ARG A 51 16.57 8.48 -5.65
N PHE A 52 16.80 7.44 -6.44
CA PHE A 52 17.02 7.56 -7.89
C PHE A 52 15.78 8.14 -8.61
N CYS A 53 14.58 7.84 -8.15
CA CYS A 53 13.34 8.45 -8.64
C CYS A 53 13.13 9.90 -8.15
N GLY A 54 14.07 10.47 -7.42
CA GLY A 54 14.04 11.86 -6.95
C GLY A 54 13.28 12.06 -5.64
N LEU A 55 13.20 11.03 -4.79
CA LEU A 55 12.61 11.13 -3.46
C LEU A 55 13.69 11.08 -2.38
N SER A 56 13.42 11.70 -1.23
CA SER A 56 14.20 11.57 0.00
C SER A 56 13.32 11.16 1.17
N PRO A 57 13.87 10.38 2.12
CA PRO A 57 13.18 10.13 3.36
C PRO A 57 13.16 11.38 4.22
N CYS A 58 12.07 11.59 4.93
CA CYS A 58 11.87 12.71 5.84
C CYS A 58 11.06 12.23 7.04
N THR A 59 11.54 12.49 8.23
CA THR A 59 10.86 12.15 9.49
C THR A 59 10.36 13.43 10.14
N ILE A 60 9.11 13.42 10.61
CA ILE A 60 8.42 14.55 11.22
C ILE A 60 7.86 14.12 12.56
N ASP A 61 8.26 14.80 13.61
CA ASP A 61 7.64 14.69 14.92
C ASP A 61 6.37 15.54 14.93
N LEU A 62 5.23 14.86 15.00
CA LEU A 62 3.92 15.53 15.06
C LEU A 62 3.63 16.10 16.45
N ASP A 63 4.10 15.40 17.47
CA ASP A 63 4.09 15.77 18.89
C ASP A 63 5.11 14.90 19.63
N ASP A 64 5.18 15.01 20.97
CA ASP A 64 6.09 14.27 21.84
C ASP A 64 5.86 12.74 21.87
N GLN A 65 4.77 12.25 21.27
CA GLN A 65 4.38 10.85 21.26
C GLN A 65 4.23 10.24 19.88
N THR A 66 4.31 11.03 18.81
CA THR A 66 3.98 10.57 17.47
C THR A 66 4.94 11.12 16.43
N THR A 67 5.60 10.21 15.73
CA THR A 67 6.55 10.49 14.65
C THR A 67 6.06 9.83 13.37
N MET A 68 6.08 10.55 12.27
CA MET A 68 5.77 10.02 10.93
C MET A 68 6.96 10.14 9.99
N HIS A 69 7.21 9.05 9.28
CA HIS A 69 8.17 8.99 8.20
C HIS A 69 7.46 9.14 6.86
N PHE A 70 8.09 9.88 5.95
CA PHE A 70 7.63 10.09 4.58
C PHE A 70 8.78 9.91 3.59
N TRP A 71 8.46 9.40 2.42
CA TRP A 71 9.26 9.64 1.23
C TRP A 71 8.67 10.82 0.47
N THR A 72 9.49 11.85 0.21
CA THR A 72 9.03 13.11 -0.40
C THR A 72 9.84 13.46 -1.63
N SER A 73 9.25 14.08 -2.63
CA SER A 73 9.97 14.62 -3.78
C SER A 73 11.03 15.63 -3.35
N ASN A 74 12.30 15.45 -3.78
CA ASN A 74 13.44 16.29 -3.42
C ASN A 74 13.25 17.75 -3.83
N HIS A 75 12.58 17.96 -4.96
CA HIS A 75 12.29 19.28 -5.50
C HIS A 75 10.81 19.35 -5.86
N ARG A 76 10.08 20.19 -5.14
CA ARG A 76 8.69 20.49 -5.47
C ARG A 76 8.63 21.27 -6.78
N ARG A 77 7.97 20.73 -7.77
CA ARG A 77 7.72 21.38 -9.06
C ARG A 77 6.33 22.00 -9.05
N PHE A 78 6.25 23.30 -9.30
CA PHE A 78 4.99 24.05 -9.30
C PHE A 78 4.04 23.64 -10.44
N ASP A 79 4.58 23.07 -11.51
CA ASP A 79 3.84 22.56 -12.67
C ASP A 79 3.25 21.15 -12.44
N ARG A 80 3.45 20.56 -11.25
CA ARG A 80 2.99 19.21 -10.93
C ARG A 80 2.11 19.21 -9.67
N PRO A 81 0.94 18.55 -9.73
CA PRO A 81 0.11 18.38 -8.55
C PRO A 81 0.81 17.50 -7.50
N ALA A 82 0.44 17.68 -6.24
CA ALA A 82 0.86 16.80 -5.16
C ALA A 82 0.02 15.52 -5.19
N LEU A 83 0.69 14.37 -5.05
CA LEU A 83 0.04 13.06 -4.91
C LEU A 83 0.53 12.40 -3.62
N VAL A 84 -0.40 12.15 -2.71
CA VAL A 84 -0.17 11.40 -1.48
C VAL A 84 -0.50 9.93 -1.73
N MET A 85 0.44 9.02 -1.48
CA MET A 85 0.27 7.59 -1.75
C MET A 85 0.27 6.83 -0.43
N VAL A 86 -0.88 6.26 -0.05
CA VAL A 86 -1.13 5.60 1.23
C VAL A 86 -1.15 4.08 1.03
N HIS A 87 -0.17 3.40 1.65
CA HIS A 87 0.02 1.95 1.49
C HIS A 87 -1.01 1.12 2.28
N GLY A 88 -1.16 -0.15 1.88
CA GLY A 88 -1.97 -1.14 2.57
C GLY A 88 -1.20 -1.89 3.67
N TYR A 89 -1.80 -2.97 4.16
CA TYR A 89 -1.13 -3.91 5.05
C TYR A 89 -0.03 -4.68 4.31
N GLY A 90 1.04 -5.06 5.03
CA GLY A 90 2.03 -5.97 4.48
C GLY A 90 3.38 -5.35 4.13
N GLY A 91 3.92 -4.50 4.99
CA GLY A 91 5.28 -3.95 4.87
C GLY A 91 5.32 -2.43 4.77
N ALA A 92 6.51 -1.89 4.54
CA ALA A 92 6.73 -0.47 4.37
C ALA A 92 6.31 0.02 2.97
N SER A 93 6.13 1.32 2.84
CA SER A 93 5.75 1.99 1.60
C SER A 93 6.68 1.68 0.41
N THR A 94 7.99 1.52 0.67
CA THR A 94 8.99 1.19 -0.36
C THR A 94 8.73 -0.13 -1.06
N TRP A 95 8.28 -1.15 -0.33
CA TRP A 95 7.96 -2.47 -0.86
C TRP A 95 6.69 -2.47 -1.69
N GLN A 96 5.67 -1.70 -1.24
CA GLN A 96 4.38 -1.69 -1.92
C GLN A 96 4.35 -0.82 -3.17
N PHE A 97 5.11 0.29 -3.19
CA PHE A 97 5.05 1.25 -4.28
C PHE A 97 6.25 1.22 -5.24
N VAL A 98 7.04 0.16 -5.21
CA VAL A 98 8.21 0.01 -6.08
C VAL A 98 7.87 0.18 -7.59
N HIS A 99 6.70 -0.28 -8.02
CA HIS A 99 6.26 -0.14 -9.41
C HIS A 99 5.57 1.18 -9.72
N GLN A 100 5.13 1.93 -8.70
CA GLN A 100 4.41 3.19 -8.85
C GLN A 100 5.35 4.39 -8.84
N VAL A 101 6.38 4.36 -8.00
CA VAL A 101 7.21 5.54 -7.73
C VAL A 101 7.91 6.06 -8.99
N GLY A 102 8.45 5.20 -9.84
CA GLY A 102 9.15 5.61 -11.06
C GLY A 102 8.26 6.33 -12.08
N PRO A 103 7.13 5.75 -12.51
CA PRO A 103 6.19 6.41 -13.40
C PRO A 103 5.55 7.67 -12.81
N LEU A 104 5.09 7.61 -11.55
CA LEU A 104 4.33 8.69 -10.93
C LEU A 104 5.20 9.89 -10.55
N SER A 105 6.46 9.69 -10.13
CA SER A 105 7.39 10.81 -9.81
C SER A 105 7.69 11.71 -11.00
N ARG A 106 7.48 11.23 -12.23
CA ARG A 106 7.64 12.04 -13.44
C ARG A 106 6.48 13.00 -13.69
N LYS A 107 5.32 12.74 -13.07
CA LYS A 107 4.08 13.48 -13.27
C LYS A 107 3.63 14.28 -12.05
N PHE A 108 4.01 13.84 -10.86
CA PHE A 108 3.53 14.35 -9.59
C PHE A 108 4.66 14.71 -8.64
N ASN A 109 4.40 15.61 -7.70
CA ASN A 109 5.17 15.73 -6.49
C ASN A 109 4.66 14.66 -5.52
N LEU A 110 5.46 13.62 -5.27
CA LEU A 110 5.05 12.49 -4.45
C LEU A 110 5.31 12.73 -2.96
N TYR A 111 4.35 12.31 -2.15
CA TYR A 111 4.41 12.25 -0.69
C TYR A 111 3.89 10.89 -0.26
N ILE A 112 4.76 10.06 0.29
CA ILE A 112 4.47 8.66 0.58
C ILE A 112 4.72 8.42 2.07
N PRO A 113 3.69 8.54 2.93
CA PRO A 113 3.82 8.22 4.34
C PRO A 113 4.03 6.71 4.54
N ASP A 114 4.87 6.34 5.48
CA ASP A 114 4.67 5.10 6.21
C ASP A 114 3.54 5.36 7.22
N LEU A 115 2.49 4.56 7.19
CA LEU A 115 1.42 4.64 8.19
C LEU A 115 1.95 4.29 9.57
N LEU A 116 1.32 4.79 10.63
CA LEU A 116 1.73 4.49 12.01
C LEU A 116 1.81 2.98 12.22
N PHE A 117 2.90 2.54 12.87
CA PHE A 117 3.27 1.15 13.16
C PHE A 117 3.82 0.37 11.96
N PHE A 118 4.01 1.03 10.81
CA PHE A 118 4.71 0.50 9.63
C PHE A 118 5.95 1.33 9.34
N GLY A 119 6.95 0.70 8.69
CA GLY A 119 8.19 1.36 8.34
C GLY A 119 8.84 2.05 9.56
N GLU A 120 9.09 3.35 9.43
CA GLU A 120 9.73 4.16 10.47
C GLU A 120 8.73 5.07 11.22
N SER A 121 7.42 4.91 11.02
CA SER A 121 6.38 5.68 11.70
C SER A 121 5.89 5.01 12.97
N TYR A 122 5.77 5.79 14.04
CA TYR A 122 5.39 5.27 15.35
C TYR A 122 4.55 6.26 16.17
N SER A 123 3.72 5.73 17.09
CA SER A 123 3.01 6.51 18.10
C SER A 123 2.89 5.73 19.41
N CYS A 124 3.08 6.41 20.54
CA CYS A 124 2.79 5.88 21.88
C CYS A 124 1.30 5.97 22.24
N LYS A 125 0.48 6.66 21.44
CA LYS A 125 -0.95 6.82 21.68
C LYS A 125 -1.69 5.50 21.46
N SER A 126 -2.81 5.31 22.16
CA SER A 126 -3.61 4.08 22.09
C SER A 126 -4.64 4.09 20.95
N ASP A 127 -4.83 5.21 20.25
CA ASP A 127 -5.78 5.29 19.14
C ASP A 127 -5.31 4.45 17.94
N ARG A 128 -6.18 3.57 17.45
CA ARG A 128 -5.94 2.64 16.33
C ARG A 128 -6.88 2.89 15.15
N SER A 129 -7.60 4.02 15.18
CA SER A 129 -8.57 4.34 14.15
C SER A 129 -7.92 4.77 12.82
N ASP A 130 -8.63 4.52 11.73
CA ASP A 130 -8.34 5.07 10.41
C ASP A 130 -8.41 6.62 10.40
N TYR A 131 -9.22 7.20 11.27
CA TYR A 131 -9.29 8.65 11.51
C TYR A 131 -7.99 9.19 12.12
N PHE A 132 -7.43 8.50 13.11
CA PHE A 132 -6.16 8.90 13.71
C PHE A 132 -5.01 8.81 12.69
N GLN A 133 -4.96 7.74 11.90
CA GLN A 133 -4.00 7.60 10.80
C GLN A 133 -4.11 8.80 9.84
N ALA A 134 -5.32 9.09 9.35
CA ALA A 134 -5.57 10.21 8.44
C ALA A 134 -5.17 11.57 9.03
N SER A 135 -5.50 11.81 10.30
CA SER A 135 -5.11 13.03 11.02
C SER A 135 -3.59 13.18 11.09
N CYS A 136 -2.86 12.11 11.39
CA CYS A 136 -1.40 12.13 11.43
C CYS A 136 -0.79 12.40 10.05
N VAL A 137 -1.33 11.78 9.00
CA VAL A 137 -0.88 12.03 7.61
C VAL A 137 -1.04 13.51 7.24
N VAL A 138 -2.21 14.12 7.48
CA VAL A 138 -2.42 15.54 7.15
C VAL A 138 -1.52 16.45 7.98
N ARG A 139 -1.34 16.18 9.26
CA ARG A 139 -0.42 16.95 10.11
C ARG A 139 1.01 16.91 9.56
N GLY A 140 1.48 15.73 9.17
CA GLY A 140 2.78 15.56 8.53
C GLY A 140 2.88 16.32 7.20
N LEU A 141 1.87 16.24 6.33
CA LEU A 141 1.83 16.95 5.05
C LEU A 141 1.86 18.47 5.24
N ARG A 142 1.12 19.00 6.22
CA ARG A 142 1.16 20.42 6.56
C ARG A 142 2.54 20.84 7.08
N GLY A 143 3.21 20.00 7.87
CA GLY A 143 4.60 20.22 8.26
C GLY A 143 5.56 20.27 7.07
N LEU A 144 5.24 19.59 5.97
CA LEU A 144 5.96 19.64 4.69
C LEU A 144 5.51 20.80 3.77
N GLY A 145 4.59 21.65 4.21
CA GLY A 145 4.02 22.75 3.40
C GLY A 145 3.10 22.27 2.28
N VAL A 146 2.44 21.13 2.46
CA VAL A 146 1.48 20.56 1.50
C VAL A 146 0.07 20.76 2.02
N GLU A 147 -0.65 21.72 1.44
CA GLU A 147 -2.01 22.08 1.84
C GLU A 147 -3.09 21.40 0.98
N ARG A 148 -2.78 21.12 -0.30
CA ARG A 148 -3.70 20.51 -1.25
C ARG A 148 -3.02 19.40 -2.03
N PHE A 149 -3.74 18.29 -2.23
CA PHE A 149 -3.19 17.08 -2.86
C PHE A 149 -4.28 16.16 -3.41
N ALA A 150 -3.93 15.33 -4.38
CA ALA A 150 -4.69 14.14 -4.69
C ALA A 150 -4.27 13.00 -3.76
N ALA A 151 -5.21 12.20 -3.28
CA ALA A 151 -4.93 11.04 -2.42
C ALA A 151 -5.11 9.75 -3.21
N TYR A 152 -4.13 8.84 -3.10
CA TYR A 152 -4.20 7.47 -3.59
C TYR A 152 -4.00 6.51 -2.42
N GLY A 153 -4.97 5.62 -2.20
CA GLY A 153 -4.88 4.60 -1.17
C GLY A 153 -5.20 3.21 -1.69
N ILE A 154 -4.42 2.22 -1.25
CA ILE A 154 -4.64 0.80 -1.58
C ILE A 154 -4.97 -0.01 -0.33
N SER A 155 -5.97 -0.91 -0.42
CA SER A 155 -6.31 -1.81 0.68
C SER A 155 -6.61 -1.04 1.96
N TYR A 156 -5.90 -1.30 3.07
CA TYR A 156 -6.00 -0.52 4.30
C TYR A 156 -5.74 0.98 4.08
N GLY A 157 -4.77 1.31 3.21
CA GLY A 157 -4.52 2.71 2.82
C GLY A 157 -5.71 3.38 2.13
N GLY A 158 -6.59 2.61 1.51
CA GLY A 158 -7.84 3.12 0.96
C GLY A 158 -8.80 3.62 2.03
N PHE A 159 -8.93 2.92 3.18
CA PHE A 159 -9.69 3.43 4.33
C PHE A 159 -9.13 4.77 4.81
N VAL A 160 -7.81 4.85 4.99
CA VAL A 160 -7.15 6.08 5.43
C VAL A 160 -7.33 7.20 4.40
N ALA A 161 -7.17 6.92 3.10
CA ALA A 161 -7.36 7.91 2.04
C ALA A 161 -8.81 8.41 1.97
N TYR A 162 -9.78 7.53 2.22
CA TYR A 162 -11.18 7.93 2.32
C TYR A 162 -11.43 8.88 3.50
N ARG A 163 -10.84 8.60 4.67
CA ARG A 163 -10.91 9.50 5.83
C ARG A 163 -10.21 10.83 5.59
N LEU A 164 -9.13 10.85 4.79
CA LEU A 164 -8.52 12.12 4.35
C LEU A 164 -9.53 12.97 3.58
N ALA A 165 -10.25 12.37 2.62
CA ALA A 165 -11.24 13.08 1.82
C ALA A 165 -12.45 13.55 2.65
N GLU A 166 -12.92 12.73 3.60
CA GLU A 166 -14.03 13.06 4.49
C GLU A 166 -13.69 14.18 5.46
N MET A 167 -12.55 14.06 6.17
CA MET A 167 -12.17 14.98 7.25
C MET A 167 -11.59 16.31 6.73
N TYR A 168 -10.98 16.27 5.55
CA TYR A 168 -10.23 17.42 5.00
C TYR A 168 -10.64 17.69 3.54
N PRO A 169 -11.93 17.98 3.30
CA PRO A 169 -12.46 18.12 1.93
C PRO A 169 -11.79 19.24 1.12
N ASP A 170 -11.31 20.29 1.78
CA ASP A 170 -10.61 21.39 1.11
C ASP A 170 -9.15 21.05 0.74
N ALA A 171 -8.56 20.07 1.41
CA ALA A 171 -7.19 19.63 1.17
C ALA A 171 -7.10 18.53 0.10
N VAL A 172 -8.09 17.62 0.06
CA VAL A 172 -8.11 16.51 -0.91
C VAL A 172 -8.84 16.94 -2.16
N GLU A 173 -8.11 17.07 -3.27
CA GLU A 173 -8.67 17.52 -4.56
C GLU A 173 -9.33 16.38 -5.35
N LYS A 174 -8.69 15.21 -5.35
CA LYS A 174 -9.16 13.97 -6.00
C LYS A 174 -8.80 12.77 -5.17
N LEU A 175 -9.60 11.72 -5.27
CA LEU A 175 -9.40 10.49 -4.52
C LEU A 175 -9.25 9.29 -5.47
N VAL A 176 -8.24 8.47 -5.26
CA VAL A 176 -8.06 7.18 -5.94
C VAL A 176 -8.04 6.08 -4.89
N ILE A 177 -8.95 5.13 -5.01
CA ILE A 177 -9.08 3.96 -4.14
C ILE A 177 -8.79 2.71 -4.96
N VAL A 178 -7.87 1.88 -4.47
CA VAL A 178 -7.53 0.60 -5.10
C VAL A 178 -7.80 -0.53 -4.12
N ASN A 179 -8.67 -1.47 -4.50
CA ASN A 179 -8.91 -2.71 -3.76
C ASN A 179 -9.09 -2.51 -2.25
N SER A 180 -10.11 -1.77 -1.80
CA SER A 180 -10.34 -1.44 -0.39
C SER A 180 -11.76 -1.77 0.09
N GLY A 181 -11.89 -2.19 1.34
CA GLY A 181 -13.16 -2.61 1.93
C GLY A 181 -14.04 -1.47 2.48
N ILE A 182 -13.90 -0.24 1.97
CA ILE A 182 -14.72 0.90 2.39
C ILE A 182 -16.19 0.59 2.05
N GLY A 183 -17.11 0.86 2.97
CA GLY A 183 -18.53 0.60 2.75
C GLY A 183 -18.91 -0.90 2.72
N TRP A 184 -18.00 -1.76 3.14
CA TRP A 184 -18.24 -3.20 3.25
C TRP A 184 -19.35 -3.47 4.28
N SER A 185 -20.47 -4.04 3.83
CA SER A 185 -21.59 -4.32 4.72
C SER A 185 -21.23 -5.43 5.72
N GLU A 186 -21.96 -5.50 6.84
CA GLU A 186 -21.76 -6.56 7.84
C GLU A 186 -21.99 -7.95 7.25
N GLU A 187 -23.02 -8.08 6.41
CA GLU A 187 -23.35 -9.32 5.72
C GLU A 187 -22.22 -9.76 4.78
N GLN A 188 -21.81 -8.89 3.85
CA GLN A 188 -20.71 -9.16 2.91
C GLN A 188 -19.42 -9.51 3.65
N ARG A 189 -19.11 -8.77 4.74
CA ARG A 189 -17.94 -9.03 5.59
C ARG A 189 -18.02 -10.40 6.25
N GLY A 190 -19.17 -10.73 6.83
CA GLY A 190 -19.41 -12.01 7.47
C GLY A 190 -19.25 -13.19 6.49
N GLU A 191 -19.86 -13.09 5.31
CA GLU A 191 -19.73 -14.10 4.25
C GLU A 191 -18.28 -14.30 3.81
N GLN A 192 -17.54 -13.20 3.59
CA GLN A 192 -16.14 -13.27 3.14
C GLN A 192 -15.24 -13.87 4.22
N LEU A 193 -15.41 -13.47 5.47
CA LEU A 193 -14.66 -14.05 6.59
C LEU A 193 -14.97 -15.55 6.76
N GLN A 194 -16.21 -15.95 6.57
CA GLN A 194 -16.59 -17.36 6.58
C GLN A 194 -15.95 -18.14 5.43
N LYS A 195 -15.90 -17.57 4.21
CA LYS A 195 -15.22 -18.21 3.05
C LYS A 195 -13.71 -18.36 3.30
N ILE A 196 -13.08 -17.38 3.90
CA ILE A 196 -11.65 -17.42 4.24
C ILE A 196 -11.39 -18.40 5.38
N GLY A 197 -12.32 -18.56 6.33
CA GLY A 197 -12.27 -19.52 7.43
C GLY A 197 -11.22 -19.20 8.50
N ARG A 198 -10.64 -18.00 8.51
CA ARG A 198 -9.62 -17.57 9.46
C ARG A 198 -9.81 -16.11 9.86
N HIS A 199 -9.35 -15.77 11.07
CA HIS A 199 -9.43 -14.40 11.57
C HIS A 199 -8.48 -13.47 10.77
N PRO A 200 -8.93 -12.28 10.34
CA PRO A 200 -8.11 -11.37 9.53
C PRO A 200 -6.76 -11.01 10.14
N ALA A 201 -6.68 -10.82 11.46
CA ALA A 201 -5.42 -10.53 12.14
C ALA A 201 -4.39 -11.67 12.00
N GLU A 202 -4.83 -12.92 11.89
CA GLU A 202 -3.93 -14.06 11.64
C GLU A 202 -3.40 -14.09 10.21
N ILE A 203 -4.21 -13.61 9.26
CA ILE A 203 -3.87 -13.56 7.84
C ILE A 203 -2.97 -12.39 7.53
N PHE A 204 -3.40 -11.16 7.91
CA PHE A 204 -2.70 -9.93 7.57
C PHE A 204 -1.47 -9.65 8.45
N VAL A 205 -1.32 -10.37 9.58
CA VAL A 205 -0.11 -10.35 10.43
C VAL A 205 0.43 -11.77 10.60
N PRO A 206 0.93 -12.40 9.53
CA PRO A 206 1.33 -13.82 9.51
C PRO A 206 2.36 -14.12 10.60
N LYS A 207 2.22 -15.29 11.25
CA LYS A 207 3.12 -15.79 12.30
C LYS A 207 4.12 -16.80 11.75
N ASP A 208 3.73 -17.51 10.73
CA ASP A 208 4.53 -18.58 10.15
C ASP A 208 4.44 -18.59 8.60
N PRO A 209 5.27 -19.39 7.93
CA PRO A 209 5.29 -19.49 6.47
C PRO A 209 3.94 -19.85 5.83
N ASN A 210 3.12 -20.64 6.49
CA ASN A 210 1.82 -21.06 5.93
C ASN A 210 0.82 -19.89 5.94
N ASP A 211 0.83 -19.09 7.01
CA ASP A 211 0.04 -17.86 7.09
C ASP A 211 0.45 -16.89 5.96
N LEU A 212 1.76 -16.71 5.76
CA LEU A 212 2.27 -15.84 4.70
C LEU A 212 1.89 -16.35 3.30
N ARG A 213 1.97 -17.67 3.06
CA ARG A 213 1.50 -18.28 1.80
C ARG A 213 0.02 -18.05 1.59
N LEU A 214 -0.78 -18.18 2.64
CA LEU A 214 -2.23 -17.90 2.57
C LEU A 214 -2.48 -16.43 2.21
N LEU A 215 -1.81 -15.50 2.90
CA LEU A 215 -1.91 -14.06 2.59
C LEU A 215 -1.60 -13.77 1.13
N VAL A 216 -0.50 -14.33 0.60
CA VAL A 216 -0.11 -14.15 -0.80
C VAL A 216 -1.14 -14.76 -1.76
N ASN A 217 -1.67 -15.94 -1.47
CA ASN A 217 -2.70 -16.59 -2.29
C ASN A 217 -4.03 -15.84 -2.30
N LEU A 218 -4.36 -15.15 -1.23
CA LEU A 218 -5.54 -14.27 -1.17
C LEU A 218 -5.29 -12.94 -1.90
N SER A 219 -4.08 -12.41 -1.78
CA SER A 219 -3.73 -11.08 -2.31
C SER A 219 -3.38 -11.10 -3.79
N MET A 220 -2.86 -12.21 -4.32
CA MET A 220 -2.40 -12.29 -5.71
C MET A 220 -3.24 -13.31 -6.49
N HIS A 221 -3.63 -12.96 -7.71
CA HIS A 221 -4.32 -13.88 -8.60
C HIS A 221 -3.35 -14.92 -9.19
N LYS A 222 -2.15 -14.47 -9.59
CA LYS A 222 -1.08 -15.30 -10.20
C LYS A 222 0.19 -15.29 -9.35
N PRO A 223 0.23 -15.93 -8.18
CA PRO A 223 1.41 -15.90 -7.33
C PRO A 223 2.54 -16.75 -7.94
N ASN A 224 3.57 -16.09 -8.47
CA ASN A 224 4.65 -16.78 -9.19
C ASN A 224 5.69 -17.50 -8.29
N TRP A 225 5.68 -17.28 -6.97
CA TRP A 225 6.75 -17.75 -6.07
C TRP A 225 6.26 -18.57 -4.86
N ASN A 226 4.96 -18.69 -4.69
CA ASN A 226 4.34 -19.17 -3.44
C ASN A 226 4.65 -20.65 -3.13
N GLY A 227 4.89 -21.49 -4.14
CA GLY A 227 5.13 -22.93 -3.95
C GLY A 227 6.60 -23.33 -3.78
N TRP A 228 7.55 -22.43 -4.08
CA TRP A 228 8.98 -22.79 -4.08
C TRP A 228 9.83 -22.02 -3.04
N ALA A 229 9.30 -20.95 -2.45
CA ALA A 229 10.05 -20.17 -1.46
C ALA A 229 10.26 -21.00 -0.17
N PRO A 230 11.52 -21.27 0.24
CA PRO A 230 11.80 -22.04 1.44
C PRO A 230 11.29 -21.37 2.71
N ASP A 231 10.84 -22.17 3.68
CA ASP A 231 10.28 -21.68 4.93
C ASP A 231 11.19 -20.72 5.70
N PHE A 232 12.49 -20.94 5.68
CA PHE A 232 13.42 -20.07 6.41
C PHE A 232 13.48 -18.65 5.82
N LEU A 233 13.31 -18.49 4.49
CA LEU A 233 13.17 -17.17 3.86
C LEU A 233 11.86 -16.50 4.25
N LEU A 234 10.76 -17.26 4.22
CA LEU A 234 9.45 -16.74 4.60
C LEU A 234 9.41 -16.32 6.08
N ARG A 235 10.07 -17.07 6.96
CA ARG A 235 10.22 -16.69 8.37
C ARG A 235 10.99 -15.38 8.52
N GLU A 236 12.08 -15.21 7.77
CA GLU A 236 12.83 -13.97 7.84
C GLU A 236 12.08 -12.80 7.24
N PHE A 237 11.33 -13.00 6.14
CA PHE A 237 10.41 -11.98 5.63
C PHE A 237 9.38 -11.56 6.67
N ILE A 238 8.80 -12.52 7.39
CA ILE A 238 7.86 -12.25 8.49
C ILE A 238 8.55 -11.42 9.59
N ASN A 239 9.77 -11.79 9.98
CA ASN A 239 10.55 -11.06 10.98
C ASN A 239 10.75 -9.60 10.59
N VAL A 240 11.16 -9.34 9.35
CA VAL A 240 11.46 -7.98 8.86
C VAL A 240 10.18 -7.14 8.70
N MET A 241 9.12 -7.73 8.14
CA MET A 241 7.93 -6.96 7.75
C MET A 241 6.85 -6.86 8.84
N TYR A 242 6.73 -7.87 9.70
CA TYR A 242 5.57 -7.99 10.58
C TYR A 242 5.90 -7.98 12.08
N ASN A 243 7.14 -8.25 12.50
CA ASN A 243 7.44 -8.34 13.93
C ASN A 243 7.60 -6.97 14.60
N HIS A 244 8.08 -5.96 13.87
CA HIS A 244 8.06 -4.59 14.38
C HIS A 244 6.62 -4.11 14.56
N CYS A 245 6.28 -3.59 15.75
CA CYS A 245 4.92 -3.13 16.10
C CYS A 245 3.82 -4.17 15.81
N ARG A 246 4.12 -5.46 16.01
CA ARG A 246 3.19 -6.55 15.69
C ARG A 246 1.87 -6.44 16.44
N ARG A 247 1.91 -6.09 17.74
CA ARG A 247 0.73 -5.93 18.58
C ARG A 247 -0.15 -4.80 18.04
N GLU A 248 0.43 -3.65 17.76
CA GLU A 248 -0.26 -2.47 17.24
C GLU A 248 -0.88 -2.74 15.85
N LYS A 249 -0.19 -3.50 14.99
CA LYS A 249 -0.75 -3.95 13.70
C LYS A 249 -1.98 -4.84 13.89
N ILE A 250 -1.97 -5.76 14.85
CA ILE A 250 -3.14 -6.56 15.18
C ILE A 250 -4.28 -5.65 15.67
N GLU A 251 -3.99 -4.73 16.60
CA GLU A 251 -4.96 -3.79 17.15
C GLU A 251 -5.61 -2.90 16.05
N LEU A 252 -4.86 -2.52 14.99
CA LEU A 252 -5.43 -1.80 13.84
C LEU A 252 -6.49 -2.64 13.11
N ILE A 253 -6.23 -3.93 12.89
CA ILE A 253 -7.19 -4.82 12.23
C ILE A 253 -8.41 -5.03 13.12
N GLU A 254 -8.21 -5.29 14.41
CA GLU A 254 -9.29 -5.46 15.38
C GLU A 254 -10.19 -4.23 15.42
N HIS A 255 -9.59 -3.03 15.46
CA HIS A 255 -10.34 -1.78 15.42
C HIS A 255 -11.19 -1.65 14.15
N LEU A 256 -10.60 -1.98 12.99
CA LEU A 256 -11.31 -1.94 11.71
C LEU A 256 -12.48 -2.92 11.67
N LEU A 257 -12.34 -4.10 12.28
CA LEU A 257 -13.38 -5.12 12.34
C LEU A 257 -14.49 -4.80 13.35
N GLN A 258 -14.14 -4.14 14.47
CA GLN A 258 -15.10 -3.74 15.50
C GLN A 258 -15.96 -2.55 15.05
N LYS A 259 -15.48 -1.77 14.10
CA LYS A 259 -16.26 -0.68 13.53
C LYS A 259 -17.52 -1.26 12.90
N GLN A 260 -18.68 -0.77 13.38
CA GLN A 260 -19.94 -1.12 12.72
C GLN A 260 -19.87 -0.67 11.27
N PRO A 261 -20.21 -1.55 10.32
CA PRO A 261 -20.29 -1.15 8.92
C PRO A 261 -21.30 -0.01 8.83
N ASP A 262 -20.84 1.14 8.39
CA ASP A 262 -21.77 2.19 8.01
C ASP A 262 -22.58 1.66 6.82
N SER A 263 -23.87 1.46 7.00
CA SER A 263 -24.79 1.09 5.90
C SER A 263 -24.77 2.11 4.77
N ASN A 264 -24.30 3.32 5.07
CA ASN A 264 -23.98 4.37 4.10
C ASN A 264 -22.58 4.89 4.40
N ILE A 265 -21.69 4.84 3.41
CA ILE A 265 -20.39 5.52 3.52
C ILE A 265 -20.62 7.03 3.62
N PRO A 266 -19.85 7.76 4.44
CA PRO A 266 -19.93 9.22 4.49
C PRO A 266 -19.80 9.83 3.10
N VAL A 267 -20.68 10.76 2.76
CA VAL A 267 -20.64 11.41 1.45
C VAL A 267 -19.41 12.31 1.35
N ILE A 268 -18.58 12.03 0.36
CA ILE A 268 -17.42 12.86 0.01
C ILE A 268 -17.72 13.71 -1.23
N THR A 269 -17.05 14.86 -1.34
CA THR A 269 -17.29 15.81 -2.42
C THR A 269 -16.33 15.68 -3.59
N GLN A 270 -15.24 14.95 -3.41
CA GLN A 270 -14.16 14.78 -4.38
C GLN A 270 -14.54 13.85 -5.52
N GLU A 271 -14.06 14.17 -6.71
CA GLU A 271 -14.02 13.18 -7.79
C GLU A 271 -13.21 11.97 -7.33
N THR A 272 -13.78 10.79 -7.53
CA THR A 272 -13.21 9.55 -7.02
C THR A 272 -13.02 8.52 -8.14
N LEU A 273 -11.81 7.97 -8.24
CA LEU A 273 -11.50 6.83 -9.10
C LEU A 273 -11.38 5.56 -8.24
N LEU A 274 -12.21 4.59 -8.54
CA LEU A 274 -12.14 3.24 -7.96
C LEU A 274 -11.44 2.32 -8.96
N ILE A 275 -10.37 1.67 -8.57
CA ILE A 275 -9.63 0.69 -9.39
C ILE A 275 -9.71 -0.65 -8.67
N TRP A 276 -10.11 -1.71 -9.38
CA TRP A 276 -10.30 -3.01 -8.76
C TRP A 276 -9.83 -4.15 -9.64
N GLY A 277 -9.19 -5.15 -9.03
CA GLY A 277 -8.94 -6.43 -9.70
C GLY A 277 -10.19 -7.31 -9.67
N ASP A 278 -10.55 -7.91 -10.82
CA ASP A 278 -11.72 -8.80 -10.92
C ASP A 278 -11.54 -10.13 -10.15
N GLN A 279 -10.32 -10.46 -9.74
CA GLN A 279 -9.96 -11.66 -9.00
C GLN A 279 -9.55 -11.35 -7.55
N ASP A 280 -9.98 -10.21 -6.99
CA ASP A 280 -9.71 -9.87 -5.60
C ASP A 280 -10.44 -10.84 -4.65
N LYS A 281 -9.66 -11.64 -3.91
CA LYS A 281 -10.18 -12.59 -2.92
C LYS A 281 -10.24 -12.02 -1.51
N VAL A 282 -9.71 -10.81 -1.30
CA VAL A 282 -9.78 -10.07 -0.02
C VAL A 282 -11.03 -9.22 0.02
N PHE A 283 -11.18 -8.34 -0.97
CA PHE A 283 -12.35 -7.47 -1.15
C PHE A 283 -12.98 -7.73 -2.50
N PRO A 284 -14.04 -8.55 -2.57
CA PRO A 284 -14.72 -8.87 -3.82
C PRO A 284 -15.16 -7.61 -4.59
N VAL A 285 -15.19 -7.72 -5.93
CA VAL A 285 -15.47 -6.57 -6.82
C VAL A 285 -16.85 -5.95 -6.63
N GLU A 286 -17.78 -6.68 -6.06
CA GLU A 286 -19.13 -6.24 -5.70
C GLU A 286 -19.08 -5.06 -4.72
N ILE A 287 -18.09 -5.03 -3.83
CA ILE A 287 -17.85 -3.89 -2.91
C ILE A 287 -17.56 -2.62 -3.71
N ALA A 288 -16.70 -2.71 -4.74
CA ALA A 288 -16.40 -1.55 -5.58
C ALA A 288 -17.65 -1.03 -6.31
N GLN A 289 -18.52 -1.91 -6.77
CA GLN A 289 -19.79 -1.55 -7.40
C GLN A 289 -20.74 -0.86 -6.42
N ASP A 290 -20.76 -1.31 -5.16
CA ASP A 290 -21.57 -0.70 -4.11
C ASP A 290 -21.07 0.70 -3.75
N ILE A 291 -19.75 0.86 -3.59
CA ILE A 291 -19.11 2.16 -3.36
C ILE A 291 -19.41 3.10 -4.53
N HIS A 292 -19.25 2.61 -5.77
CA HIS A 292 -19.51 3.40 -6.96
C HIS A 292 -20.95 3.93 -6.98
N ARG A 293 -21.94 3.06 -6.75
CA ARG A 293 -23.36 3.46 -6.70
C ARG A 293 -23.65 4.51 -5.62
N GLN A 294 -22.98 4.46 -4.48
CA GLN A 294 -23.16 5.43 -3.40
C GLN A 294 -22.50 6.79 -3.69
N LEU A 295 -21.44 6.80 -4.50
CA LEU A 295 -20.66 8.00 -4.82
C LEU A 295 -21.04 8.64 -6.17
N GLU A 296 -21.95 8.04 -6.95
CA GLU A 296 -22.42 8.63 -8.21
C GLU A 296 -23.03 10.03 -8.02
N PRO A 297 -22.86 10.94 -8.97
CA PRO A 297 -22.13 10.83 -10.25
C PRO A 297 -20.63 11.17 -10.16
N LYS A 298 -20.06 11.31 -8.98
CA LYS A 298 -18.67 11.78 -8.77
C LYS A 298 -17.63 10.66 -8.79
N SER A 299 -18.04 9.42 -8.95
CA SER A 299 -17.10 8.31 -9.00
C SER A 299 -17.04 7.65 -10.39
N ARG A 300 -15.87 7.11 -10.67
CA ARG A 300 -15.59 6.25 -11.82
C ARG A 300 -15.03 4.92 -11.33
N LEU A 301 -15.53 3.81 -11.86
CA LEU A 301 -15.07 2.46 -11.55
C LEU A 301 -14.33 1.86 -12.73
N GLU A 302 -13.10 1.40 -12.50
CA GLU A 302 -12.26 0.68 -13.46
C GLU A 302 -11.92 -0.70 -12.92
N ILE A 303 -12.29 -1.74 -13.64
CA ILE A 303 -12.03 -3.14 -13.27
C ILE A 303 -10.90 -3.68 -14.16
N ILE A 304 -9.81 -4.14 -13.52
CA ILE A 304 -8.66 -4.72 -14.20
C ILE A 304 -8.83 -6.24 -14.22
N LYS A 305 -8.86 -6.81 -15.42
CA LYS A 305 -9.04 -8.26 -15.63
C LYS A 305 -7.83 -9.06 -15.17
N ASP A 306 -8.07 -10.29 -14.76
CA ASP A 306 -7.05 -11.27 -14.35
C ASP A 306 -6.10 -10.73 -13.27
N THR A 307 -6.61 -9.91 -12.35
CA THR A 307 -5.85 -9.17 -11.34
C THR A 307 -6.47 -9.39 -9.96
N GLY A 308 -5.65 -9.70 -8.97
CA GLY A 308 -6.05 -9.89 -7.58
C GLY A 308 -6.06 -8.61 -6.75
N HIS A 309 -6.01 -8.79 -5.42
CA HIS A 309 -5.99 -7.70 -4.45
C HIS A 309 -4.74 -6.80 -4.59
N GLY A 310 -3.60 -7.37 -4.94
CA GLY A 310 -2.35 -6.62 -5.17
C GLY A 310 -2.28 -5.99 -6.55
N ALA A 311 -3.33 -5.29 -7.01
CA ALA A 311 -3.42 -4.73 -8.36
C ALA A 311 -2.24 -3.82 -8.75
N ASN A 312 -1.71 -3.06 -7.80
CA ASN A 312 -0.52 -2.21 -7.99
C ASN A 312 0.75 -3.02 -8.26
N MET A 313 0.78 -4.29 -7.92
CA MET A 313 1.92 -5.21 -8.14
C MET A 313 1.69 -6.13 -9.33
N GLU A 314 0.47 -6.61 -9.54
CA GLU A 314 0.14 -7.54 -10.63
C GLU A 314 -0.09 -6.83 -11.97
N SER A 315 -0.67 -5.63 -11.93
CA SER A 315 -1.02 -4.83 -13.12
C SER A 315 -0.56 -3.38 -12.99
N PRO A 316 0.75 -3.13 -12.68
CA PRO A 316 1.24 -1.80 -12.33
C PRO A 316 1.07 -0.78 -13.44
N ASP A 317 1.22 -1.15 -14.69
CA ASP A 317 1.10 -0.22 -15.83
C ASP A 317 -0.34 0.28 -16.00
N ALA A 318 -1.33 -0.60 -15.81
CA ALA A 318 -2.74 -0.24 -15.85
C ALA A 318 -3.09 0.70 -14.70
N VAL A 319 -2.70 0.35 -13.46
CA VAL A 319 -2.93 1.19 -12.28
C VAL A 319 -2.28 2.55 -12.43
N ASN A 320 -1.02 2.61 -12.84
CA ASN A 320 -0.28 3.87 -13.03
C ASN A 320 -0.92 4.75 -14.11
N SER A 321 -1.33 4.17 -15.24
CA SER A 321 -1.97 4.89 -16.34
C SER A 321 -3.30 5.49 -15.93
N LEU A 322 -4.12 4.74 -15.19
CA LEU A 322 -5.40 5.21 -14.65
C LEU A 322 -5.20 6.37 -13.66
N ILE A 323 -4.25 6.24 -12.74
CA ILE A 323 -3.92 7.32 -11.78
C ILE A 323 -3.46 8.59 -12.51
N ILE A 324 -2.53 8.45 -13.47
CA ILE A 324 -2.00 9.59 -14.24
C ILE A 324 -3.13 10.29 -15.00
N SER A 325 -3.93 9.54 -15.75
CA SER A 325 -5.04 10.07 -16.52
C SER A 325 -6.04 10.82 -15.65
N PHE A 326 -6.44 10.20 -14.53
CA PHE A 326 -7.45 10.77 -13.63
C PHE A 326 -6.95 12.01 -12.89
N VAL A 327 -5.77 11.94 -12.27
CA VAL A 327 -5.25 13.04 -11.44
C VAL A 327 -4.80 14.23 -12.29
N SER A 328 -4.16 13.98 -13.45
CA SER A 328 -3.72 15.06 -14.36
C SER A 328 -4.87 15.71 -15.13
N GLY A 329 -6.08 15.14 -15.11
CA GLY A 329 -7.22 15.68 -15.88
C GLY A 329 -7.07 15.53 -17.40
N SER A 330 -6.15 14.70 -17.87
CA SER A 330 -6.02 14.42 -19.31
C SER A 330 -7.15 13.49 -19.77
N PRO A 331 -7.91 13.83 -20.82
CA PRO A 331 -8.86 12.88 -21.39
C PRO A 331 -8.09 11.64 -21.85
N ASN A 332 -8.67 10.46 -21.64
CA ASN A 332 -8.12 9.20 -22.13
C ASN A 332 -7.94 9.29 -23.64
N SER A 333 -6.70 9.17 -24.11
CA SER A 333 -6.38 8.95 -25.52
C SER A 333 -6.64 7.50 -25.91
#